data_8fbc00c7f207afaf8e20d90aaf49a3dd
#
_entry.id   8fbc00c7f207afaf8e20d90aaf49a3dd
#
_cell.length_a   1.000
_cell.length_b   1.000
_cell.length_c   1.000
_cell.angle_alpha   90.00
_cell.angle_beta   90.00
_cell.angle_gamma   90.00
#
_symmetry.space_group_name_H-M   'P 1'
#
loop_
_entity.id
_entity.type
_entity.pdbx_description
1 polymer ?
#
loop_
_entity_poly.entity_id
_entity_poly.type
_entity_poly.pdbx_seq_one_letter_code
_entity_poly.pdbx_strand_id
1 'polypeptide(L)'
;MLRREDLRRQGVEIGKGTVLLDAGHINIDASRPVLLSVGDYCKIASGVTVLTHDDSRSVLRRAYGDVVGEARKTVIGNNVFIGTRSTVLMGTHIGDHCIVEAGSVLQGSYPAGSVIAGNPAKVICSLDDYYRNCKERTVAEAKEYVKCFYGSAGRFPTIEEMGAFFPLYLERSEEALRKYNLPVDLSGDDEQEVIAAFLETEPLYESFEAFLDDCRNVS
;
A
#
# COMPACT_ATOMS: atom_id res chain seq x y z
N MET A 1 -11.62 15.17 -9.65
CA MET A 1 -10.81 14.07 -9.07
C MET A 1 -10.78 14.29 -7.57
N LEU A 2 -11.18 13.30 -6.76
CA LEU A 2 -11.22 13.39 -5.30
C LEU A 2 -9.79 13.57 -4.76
N ARG A 3 -9.55 14.57 -3.91
CA ARG A 3 -8.25 14.80 -3.28
C ARG A 3 -8.39 14.75 -1.76
N ARG A 4 -7.29 14.51 -1.06
CA ARG A 4 -7.24 14.56 0.40
C ARG A 4 -7.79 15.89 0.94
N GLU A 5 -7.46 17.01 0.30
CA GLU A 5 -7.93 18.34 0.67
C GLU A 5 -9.45 18.51 0.50
N ASP A 6 -10.05 17.80 -0.46
CA ASP A 6 -11.51 17.82 -0.67
C ASP A 6 -12.23 17.09 0.47
N LEU A 7 -11.69 15.95 0.91
CA LEU A 7 -12.20 15.22 2.08
C LEU A 7 -12.05 16.02 3.38
N ARG A 8 -10.90 16.67 3.58
CA ARG A 8 -10.68 17.56 4.73
C ARG A 8 -11.66 18.73 4.75
N ARG A 9 -11.93 19.34 3.60
CA ARG A 9 -12.92 20.42 3.49
C ARG A 9 -14.34 19.94 3.81
N GLN A 10 -14.65 18.68 3.58
CA GLN A 10 -15.90 18.04 3.97
C GLN A 10 -15.95 17.66 5.44
N GLY A 11 -14.83 17.81 6.17
CA GLY A 11 -14.75 17.51 7.62
C GLY A 11 -14.26 16.09 7.94
N VAL A 12 -13.78 15.32 6.96
CA VAL A 12 -13.16 14.03 7.21
C VAL A 12 -11.77 14.25 7.84
N GLU A 13 -11.50 13.55 8.93
CA GLU A 13 -10.17 13.48 9.53
C GLU A 13 -9.28 12.59 8.66
N ILE A 14 -8.25 13.20 8.03
CA ILE A 14 -7.29 12.49 7.17
C ILE A 14 -5.88 13.04 7.38
N GLY A 15 -4.93 12.15 7.66
CA GLY A 15 -3.59 12.47 8.09
C GLY A 15 -2.66 13.03 7.01
N LYS A 16 -1.45 13.45 7.44
CA LYS A 16 -0.38 13.91 6.54
C LYS A 16 0.14 12.72 5.71
N GLY A 17 0.74 12.99 4.55
CA GLY A 17 1.33 11.93 3.70
C GLY A 17 0.36 10.88 3.14
N THR A 18 -0.94 10.92 3.50
CA THR A 18 -1.94 10.00 2.97
C THR A 18 -2.28 10.32 1.52
N VAL A 19 -2.23 9.32 0.65
CA VAL A 19 -2.37 9.43 -0.81
C VAL A 19 -3.51 8.56 -1.31
N LEU A 20 -4.31 9.14 -2.21
CA LEU A 20 -5.33 8.44 -2.97
C LEU A 20 -4.76 8.11 -4.37
N LEU A 21 -4.36 6.86 -4.58
CA LEU A 21 -3.80 6.39 -5.84
C LEU A 21 -4.94 6.17 -6.85
N ASP A 22 -4.95 6.93 -7.95
CA ASP A 22 -6.05 6.93 -8.92
C ASP A 22 -7.40 7.35 -8.31
N ALA A 23 -7.40 8.53 -7.74
CA ALA A 23 -8.53 9.10 -7.00
C ALA A 23 -9.86 9.22 -7.79
N GLY A 24 -9.83 9.07 -9.12
CA GLY A 24 -11.04 9.05 -9.96
C GLY A 24 -11.90 7.80 -9.77
N HIS A 25 -11.33 6.73 -9.23
CA HIS A 25 -12.00 5.45 -9.05
C HIS A 25 -12.17 5.06 -7.57
N ILE A 26 -11.81 5.94 -6.64
CA ILE A 26 -11.96 5.70 -5.20
C ILE A 26 -13.29 6.30 -4.74
N ASN A 27 -14.06 5.52 -3.97
CA ASN A 27 -15.31 5.93 -3.36
C ASN A 27 -15.18 6.00 -1.84
N ILE A 28 -15.22 7.21 -1.29
CA ILE A 28 -15.17 7.45 0.16
C ILE A 28 -16.47 8.12 0.58
N ASP A 29 -17.20 7.46 1.48
CA ASP A 29 -18.41 7.99 2.05
C ASP A 29 -18.09 9.12 3.03
N ALA A 30 -18.16 10.36 2.55
CA ALA A 30 -18.01 11.58 3.31
C ALA A 30 -19.33 12.25 3.68
N SER A 31 -20.48 11.59 3.51
CA SER A 31 -21.80 12.12 3.87
C SER A 31 -21.95 12.38 5.37
N ARG A 32 -21.18 11.62 6.18
CA ARG A 32 -21.10 11.75 7.64
C ARG A 32 -19.64 11.82 8.06
N PRO A 33 -18.94 12.94 7.81
CA PRO A 33 -17.49 13.03 7.88
C PRO A 33 -16.93 12.72 9.28
N VAL A 34 -17.68 13.01 10.34
CA VAL A 34 -17.30 12.70 11.74
C VAL A 34 -17.20 11.20 12.04
N LEU A 35 -17.74 10.35 11.15
CA LEU A 35 -17.68 8.90 11.26
C LEU A 35 -16.53 8.26 10.47
N LEU A 36 -15.66 9.05 9.84
CA LEU A 36 -14.48 8.55 9.14
C LEU A 36 -13.23 9.24 9.64
N SER A 37 -12.25 8.44 10.04
CA SER A 37 -10.88 8.91 10.27
C SER A 37 -9.88 8.03 9.54
N VAL A 38 -8.92 8.66 8.88
CA VAL A 38 -7.80 8.04 8.18
C VAL A 38 -6.51 8.65 8.72
N GLY A 39 -5.57 7.82 9.14
CA GLY A 39 -4.30 8.25 9.72
C GLY A 39 -3.32 8.81 8.71
N ASP A 40 -2.08 8.96 9.17
CA ASP A 40 -0.94 9.47 8.40
C ASP A 40 -0.38 8.39 7.45
N TYR A 41 0.22 8.82 6.34
CA TYR A 41 0.97 7.98 5.40
C TYR A 41 0.23 6.77 4.84
N CYS A 42 -1.11 6.82 4.79
CA CYS A 42 -1.90 5.76 4.17
C CYS A 42 -1.85 5.85 2.64
N LYS A 43 -1.90 4.69 1.99
CA LYS A 43 -1.96 4.58 0.53
C LYS A 43 -3.23 3.82 0.15
N ILE A 44 -4.18 4.52 -0.45
CA ILE A 44 -5.49 3.95 -0.84
C ILE A 44 -5.49 3.76 -2.34
N ALA A 45 -5.54 2.50 -2.79
CA ALA A 45 -5.43 2.14 -4.20
C ALA A 45 -6.75 2.33 -4.97
N SER A 46 -6.66 2.24 -6.30
CA SER A 46 -7.77 2.40 -7.23
C SER A 46 -8.94 1.45 -6.92
N GLY A 47 -10.16 1.94 -7.04
CA GLY A 47 -11.38 1.15 -6.87
C GLY A 47 -11.74 0.82 -5.43
N VAL A 48 -11.00 1.34 -4.44
CA VAL A 48 -11.33 1.15 -3.03
C VAL A 48 -12.62 1.89 -2.68
N THR A 49 -13.47 1.23 -1.91
CA THR A 49 -14.69 1.80 -1.31
C THR A 49 -14.57 1.83 0.21
N VAL A 50 -14.82 2.99 0.83
CA VAL A 50 -14.85 3.15 2.30
C VAL A 50 -16.21 3.68 2.71
N LEU A 51 -16.90 2.94 3.58
CA LEU A 51 -18.26 3.22 4.00
C LEU A 51 -18.34 3.61 5.49
N THR A 52 -19.24 4.52 5.82
CA THR A 52 -19.65 4.87 7.18
C THR A 52 -21.13 4.56 7.43
N HIS A 53 -21.89 4.28 6.37
CA HIS A 53 -23.27 3.80 6.40
C HIS A 53 -23.55 3.00 5.12
N ASP A 54 -24.69 2.33 5.08
CA ASP A 54 -25.28 1.75 3.87
C ASP A 54 -26.82 1.88 3.90
N ASP A 55 -27.44 1.58 2.77
CA ASP A 55 -28.89 1.67 2.61
C ASP A 55 -29.60 0.31 2.72
N SER A 56 -28.91 -0.75 3.16
CA SER A 56 -29.48 -2.11 3.22
C SER A 56 -30.76 -2.19 4.06
N ARG A 57 -30.87 -1.39 5.11
CA ARG A 57 -32.04 -1.31 5.97
C ARG A 57 -33.26 -0.68 5.30
N SER A 58 -33.12 -0.11 4.10
CA SER A 58 -34.28 0.36 3.32
C SER A 58 -35.29 -0.76 3.01
N VAL A 59 -34.81 -2.01 2.95
CA VAL A 59 -35.64 -3.21 2.76
C VAL A 59 -36.65 -3.36 3.90
N LEU A 60 -36.28 -2.99 5.14
CA LEU A 60 -37.13 -3.11 6.33
C LEU A 60 -38.39 -2.25 6.23
N ARG A 61 -38.34 -1.10 5.55
CA ARG A 61 -39.51 -0.24 5.32
C ARG A 61 -40.62 -0.97 4.60
N ARG A 62 -40.28 -1.74 3.58
CA ARG A 62 -41.28 -2.48 2.83
C ARG A 62 -41.71 -3.76 3.53
N ALA A 63 -40.79 -4.43 4.21
CA ALA A 63 -41.09 -5.69 4.88
C ALA A 63 -41.88 -5.50 6.19
N TYR A 64 -41.60 -4.44 6.95
CA TYR A 64 -42.10 -4.24 8.30
C TYR A 64 -42.77 -2.89 8.53
N GLY A 65 -42.74 -1.98 7.55
CA GLY A 65 -43.28 -0.61 7.70
C GLY A 65 -42.44 0.31 8.61
N ASP A 66 -41.22 -0.09 8.98
CA ASP A 66 -40.37 0.60 9.96
C ASP A 66 -39.16 1.27 9.29
N VAL A 67 -38.71 2.38 9.87
CA VAL A 67 -37.53 3.14 9.44
C VAL A 67 -36.40 2.95 10.46
N VAL A 68 -35.43 2.10 10.12
CA VAL A 68 -34.28 1.80 10.97
C VAL A 68 -33.02 2.39 10.36
N GLY A 69 -32.42 3.40 11.02
CA GLY A 69 -31.17 4.00 10.60
C GLY A 69 -29.95 3.15 10.95
N GLU A 70 -28.86 3.34 10.21
CA GLU A 70 -27.55 2.77 10.53
C GLU A 70 -26.41 3.72 10.16
N ALA A 71 -25.42 3.80 11.03
CA ALA A 71 -24.15 4.45 10.77
C ALA A 71 -23.14 4.03 11.84
N ARG A 72 -21.89 3.78 11.44
CA ARG A 72 -20.82 3.40 12.38
C ARG A 72 -19.52 4.08 12.01
N LYS A 73 -18.72 4.42 13.03
CA LYS A 73 -17.40 5.02 12.82
C LYS A 73 -16.45 4.00 12.19
N THR A 74 -15.87 4.37 11.05
CA THR A 74 -14.81 3.64 10.36
C THR A 74 -13.49 4.33 10.63
N VAL A 75 -12.48 3.57 11.06
CA VAL A 75 -11.16 4.07 11.46
C VAL A 75 -10.09 3.31 10.70
N ILE A 76 -9.22 4.04 10.04
CA ILE A 76 -8.03 3.54 9.39
C ILE A 76 -6.83 4.18 10.08
N GLY A 77 -5.94 3.37 10.67
CA GLY A 77 -4.76 3.81 11.39
C GLY A 77 -3.70 4.43 10.50
N ASN A 78 -2.49 4.57 11.00
CA ASN A 78 -1.36 5.16 10.30
C ASN A 78 -0.62 4.13 9.46
N ASN A 79 0.00 4.57 8.35
CA ASN A 79 0.80 3.73 7.47
C ASN A 79 0.05 2.44 7.04
N VAL A 80 -1.15 2.61 6.51
CA VAL A 80 -2.01 1.52 6.02
C VAL A 80 -2.08 1.55 4.51
N PHE A 81 -1.74 0.42 3.87
CA PHE A 81 -2.00 0.21 2.45
C PHE A 81 -3.34 -0.50 2.26
N ILE A 82 -4.20 0.04 1.41
CA ILE A 82 -5.46 -0.60 1.04
C ILE A 82 -5.42 -0.93 -0.46
N GLY A 83 -5.33 -2.22 -0.75
CA GLY A 83 -5.19 -2.77 -2.09
C GLY A 83 -6.41 -2.52 -2.98
N THR A 84 -6.16 -2.56 -4.29
CA THR A 84 -7.12 -2.26 -5.36
C THR A 84 -8.44 -3.01 -5.17
N ARG A 85 -9.57 -2.29 -5.36
CA ARG A 85 -10.94 -2.82 -5.30
C ARG A 85 -11.33 -3.45 -3.96
N SER A 86 -10.66 -3.11 -2.88
CA SER A 86 -11.09 -3.52 -1.54
C SER A 86 -12.26 -2.67 -1.05
N THR A 87 -13.08 -3.25 -0.18
CA THR A 87 -14.23 -2.58 0.44
C THR A 87 -14.06 -2.58 1.95
N VAL A 88 -14.04 -1.40 2.54
CA VAL A 88 -14.03 -1.18 3.99
C VAL A 88 -15.45 -0.84 4.42
N LEU A 89 -16.12 -1.81 5.05
CA LEU A 89 -17.49 -1.65 5.52
C LEU A 89 -17.56 -0.76 6.76
N MET A 90 -18.71 -0.14 6.99
CA MET A 90 -18.95 0.71 8.14
C MET A 90 -18.64 0.01 9.48
N GLY A 91 -18.04 0.73 10.41
CA GLY A 91 -17.64 0.19 11.71
C GLY A 91 -16.36 -0.64 11.68
N THR A 92 -15.65 -0.64 10.57
CA THR A 92 -14.32 -1.28 10.46
C THR A 92 -13.26 -0.44 11.17
N HIS A 93 -12.40 -1.11 11.93
CA HIS A 93 -11.23 -0.52 12.56
C HIS A 93 -9.97 -1.26 12.08
N ILE A 94 -9.07 -0.55 11.40
CA ILE A 94 -7.78 -1.06 10.95
C ILE A 94 -6.71 -0.39 11.80
N GLY A 95 -5.86 -1.17 12.48
CA GLY A 95 -4.73 -0.65 13.25
C GLY A 95 -3.61 -0.10 12.37
N ASP A 96 -2.57 0.45 12.99
CA ASP A 96 -1.42 1.01 12.30
C ASP A 96 -0.59 -0.08 11.60
N HIS A 97 0.17 0.30 10.56
CA HIS A 97 1.09 -0.58 9.86
C HIS A 97 0.43 -1.84 9.29
N CYS A 98 -0.74 -1.70 8.67
CA CYS A 98 -1.47 -2.81 8.05
C CYS A 98 -1.39 -2.80 6.53
N ILE A 99 -1.39 -3.98 5.95
CA ILE A 99 -1.53 -4.20 4.52
C ILE A 99 -2.87 -4.89 4.27
N VAL A 100 -3.72 -4.28 3.46
CA VAL A 100 -4.95 -4.90 2.97
C VAL A 100 -4.72 -5.31 1.53
N GLU A 101 -4.78 -6.61 1.26
CA GLU A 101 -4.63 -7.17 -0.07
C GLU A 101 -5.82 -6.82 -0.98
N ALA A 102 -5.55 -6.75 -2.29
CA ALA A 102 -6.55 -6.38 -3.29
C ALA A 102 -7.82 -7.24 -3.23
N GLY A 103 -8.99 -6.64 -3.49
CA GLY A 103 -10.27 -7.33 -3.54
C GLY A 103 -10.83 -7.78 -2.19
N SER A 104 -10.27 -7.30 -1.09
CA SER A 104 -10.69 -7.69 0.26
C SER A 104 -11.97 -6.95 0.70
N VAL A 105 -12.81 -7.63 1.50
CA VAL A 105 -14.02 -7.03 2.12
C VAL A 105 -13.86 -7.06 3.63
N LEU A 106 -13.62 -5.87 4.21
CA LEU A 106 -13.28 -5.72 5.62
C LEU A 106 -14.51 -5.39 6.46
N GLN A 107 -14.65 -6.09 7.59
CA GLN A 107 -15.65 -5.84 8.60
C GLN A 107 -15.11 -6.19 9.99
N GLY A 108 -15.26 -5.31 10.95
CA GLY A 108 -14.79 -5.52 12.34
C GLY A 108 -13.44 -4.87 12.60
N SER A 109 -12.63 -5.46 13.47
CA SER A 109 -11.38 -4.86 13.95
C SER A 109 -10.19 -5.74 13.59
N TYR A 110 -9.12 -5.07 13.11
CA TYR A 110 -7.87 -5.70 12.72
C TYR A 110 -6.73 -5.06 13.53
N PRO A 111 -5.90 -5.87 14.21
CA PRO A 111 -4.81 -5.35 15.02
C PRO A 111 -3.72 -4.69 14.15
N ALA A 112 -2.95 -3.79 14.76
CA ALA A 112 -1.77 -3.20 14.12
C ALA A 112 -0.77 -4.27 13.67
N GLY A 113 0.01 -3.96 12.62
CA GLY A 113 1.03 -4.88 12.09
C GLY A 113 0.46 -6.13 11.43
N SER A 114 -0.71 -6.04 10.80
CA SER A 114 -1.38 -7.18 10.16
C SER A 114 -1.39 -7.08 8.65
N VAL A 115 -1.26 -8.22 7.99
CA VAL A 115 -1.62 -8.42 6.59
C VAL A 115 -2.99 -9.07 6.53
N ILE A 116 -3.91 -8.44 5.80
CA ILE A 116 -5.35 -8.72 5.82
C ILE A 116 -5.82 -9.04 4.41
N ALA A 117 -6.52 -10.16 4.22
CA ALA A 117 -7.01 -10.53 2.90
C ALA A 117 -8.33 -11.29 2.93
N GLY A 118 -9.06 -11.27 1.81
CA GLY A 118 -10.20 -12.12 1.52
C GLY A 118 -11.56 -11.45 1.65
N ASN A 119 -12.60 -12.26 1.41
CA ASN A 119 -14.01 -11.88 1.54
C ASN A 119 -14.79 -13.03 2.22
N PRO A 120 -15.20 -12.91 3.50
CA PRO A 120 -14.85 -11.83 4.43
C PRO A 120 -13.34 -11.81 4.76
N ALA A 121 -12.76 -10.61 4.96
CA ALA A 121 -11.35 -10.46 5.20
C ALA A 121 -10.93 -10.98 6.59
N LYS A 122 -9.73 -11.57 6.63
CA LYS A 122 -9.09 -12.09 7.85
C LYS A 122 -7.63 -11.67 7.89
N VAL A 123 -7.03 -11.63 9.07
CA VAL A 123 -5.58 -11.54 9.21
C VAL A 123 -4.98 -12.84 8.68
N ILE A 124 -4.06 -12.74 7.72
CA ILE A 124 -3.39 -13.89 7.09
C ILE A 124 -1.98 -14.12 7.63
N CYS A 125 -1.29 -13.06 8.01
CA CYS A 125 0.00 -13.13 8.70
C CYS A 125 0.31 -11.81 9.41
N SER A 126 1.39 -11.78 10.18
CA SER A 126 1.95 -10.54 10.72
C SER A 126 2.72 -9.76 9.66
N LEU A 127 2.87 -8.44 9.86
CA LEU A 127 3.72 -7.61 8.98
C LEU A 127 5.19 -8.07 9.02
N ASP A 128 5.67 -8.54 10.18
CA ASP A 128 7.03 -9.07 10.32
C ASP A 128 7.25 -10.35 9.49
N ASP A 129 6.27 -11.26 9.48
CA ASP A 129 6.32 -12.46 8.63
C ASP A 129 6.30 -12.08 7.15
N TYR A 130 5.43 -11.14 6.78
CA TYR A 130 5.36 -10.63 5.41
C TYR A 130 6.68 -10.01 4.98
N TYR A 131 7.29 -9.16 5.82
CA TYR A 131 8.59 -8.54 5.56
C TYR A 131 9.69 -9.59 5.35
N ARG A 132 9.79 -10.59 6.23
CA ARG A 132 10.76 -11.70 6.08
C ARG A 132 10.59 -12.43 4.74
N ASN A 133 9.35 -12.80 4.43
CA ASN A 133 9.04 -13.46 3.16
C ASN A 133 9.39 -12.60 1.92
N CYS A 134 9.18 -11.28 1.98
CA CYS A 134 9.60 -10.36 0.92
C CYS A 134 11.13 -10.33 0.78
N LYS A 135 11.85 -10.23 1.90
CA LYS A 135 13.34 -10.24 1.89
C LYS A 135 13.91 -11.53 1.32
N GLU A 136 13.33 -12.68 1.64
CA GLU A 136 13.77 -13.98 1.12
C GLU A 136 13.54 -14.12 -0.40
N ARG A 137 12.46 -13.55 -0.92
CA ARG A 137 12.10 -13.66 -2.35
C ARG A 137 12.73 -12.61 -3.24
N THR A 138 13.12 -11.45 -2.72
CA THR A 138 13.51 -10.29 -3.54
C THR A 138 14.65 -10.58 -4.51
N VAL A 139 15.62 -11.43 -4.15
CA VAL A 139 16.73 -11.82 -5.04
C VAL A 139 16.23 -12.67 -6.21
N ALA A 140 15.37 -13.65 -5.93
CA ALA A 140 14.80 -14.50 -6.98
C ALA A 140 13.92 -13.69 -7.94
N GLU A 141 13.11 -12.78 -7.40
CA GLU A 141 12.25 -11.85 -8.16
C GLU A 141 13.11 -10.93 -9.05
N ALA A 142 14.22 -10.38 -8.52
CA ALA A 142 15.13 -9.54 -9.28
C ALA A 142 15.83 -10.32 -10.43
N LYS A 143 16.25 -11.56 -10.18
CA LYS A 143 16.84 -12.44 -11.21
C LYS A 143 15.83 -12.80 -12.30
N GLU A 144 14.59 -13.11 -11.93
CA GLU A 144 13.53 -13.39 -12.90
C GLU A 144 13.23 -12.15 -13.74
N TYR A 145 13.23 -10.94 -13.13
CA TYR A 145 13.09 -9.69 -13.88
C TYR A 145 14.22 -9.52 -14.91
N VAL A 146 15.48 -9.73 -14.53
CA VAL A 146 16.64 -9.66 -15.46
C VAL A 146 16.48 -10.64 -16.62
N LYS A 147 16.06 -11.88 -16.33
CA LYS A 147 15.83 -12.92 -17.36
C LYS A 147 14.74 -12.52 -18.36
N CYS A 148 13.61 -12.03 -17.86
CA CYS A 148 12.50 -11.54 -18.69
C CYS A 148 12.94 -10.34 -19.54
N PHE A 149 13.67 -9.39 -18.93
CA PHE A 149 14.19 -8.22 -19.63
C PHE A 149 15.14 -8.61 -20.76
N TYR A 150 16.12 -9.49 -20.46
CA TYR A 150 17.07 -9.98 -21.46
C TYR A 150 16.37 -10.72 -22.62
N GLY A 151 15.39 -11.56 -22.32
CA GLY A 151 14.59 -12.26 -23.32
C GLY A 151 13.81 -11.31 -24.25
N SER A 152 13.41 -10.15 -23.75
CA SER A 152 12.66 -9.15 -24.52
C SER A 152 13.57 -8.17 -25.26
N ALA A 153 14.64 -7.68 -24.61
CA ALA A 153 15.47 -6.59 -25.12
C ALA A 153 16.77 -7.07 -25.81
N GLY A 154 17.16 -8.33 -25.65
CA GLY A 154 18.43 -8.88 -26.16
C GLY A 154 19.68 -8.34 -25.46
N ARG A 155 19.51 -7.63 -24.33
CA ARG A 155 20.57 -7.09 -23.50
C ARG A 155 20.19 -7.13 -22.02
N PHE A 156 21.16 -6.98 -21.12
CA PHE A 156 20.89 -6.81 -19.70
C PHE A 156 20.29 -5.43 -19.40
N PRO A 157 19.48 -5.31 -18.34
CA PRO A 157 18.94 -4.01 -17.88
C PRO A 157 20.05 -3.11 -17.33
N THR A 158 19.83 -1.81 -17.32
CA THR A 158 20.65 -0.84 -16.57
C THR A 158 20.17 -0.78 -15.12
N ILE A 159 20.92 -0.05 -14.26
CA ILE A 159 20.55 0.16 -12.85
C ILE A 159 19.17 0.84 -12.74
N GLU A 160 18.92 1.85 -13.60
CA GLU A 160 17.66 2.58 -13.63
C GLU A 160 16.49 1.70 -14.07
N GLU A 161 16.73 0.80 -15.03
CA GLU A 161 15.72 -0.13 -15.54
C GLU A 161 15.37 -1.24 -14.53
N MET A 162 16.22 -1.48 -13.53
CA MET A 162 15.93 -2.43 -12.45
C MET A 162 14.90 -1.91 -11.44
N GLY A 163 14.56 -0.61 -11.47
CA GLY A 163 13.53 -0.03 -10.63
C GLY A 163 13.76 -0.31 -9.14
N ALA A 164 12.77 -0.82 -8.43
CA ALA A 164 12.79 -1.05 -6.98
C ALA A 164 13.83 -2.09 -6.48
N PHE A 165 14.57 -2.75 -7.36
CA PHE A 165 15.59 -3.74 -6.98
C PHE A 165 16.98 -3.12 -6.70
N PHE A 166 17.17 -1.82 -6.91
CA PHE A 166 18.44 -1.14 -6.66
C PHE A 166 19.02 -1.36 -5.25
N PRO A 167 18.25 -1.54 -4.17
CA PRO A 167 18.81 -1.76 -2.85
C PRO A 167 19.64 -3.04 -2.71
N LEU A 168 19.53 -3.97 -3.67
CA LEU A 168 20.31 -5.21 -3.64
C LEU A 168 21.81 -4.98 -3.87
N TYR A 169 22.20 -3.93 -4.62
CA TYR A 169 23.57 -3.74 -5.12
C TYR A 169 24.03 -2.27 -5.16
N LEU A 170 23.15 -1.30 -4.89
CA LEU A 170 23.54 0.10 -4.94
C LEU A 170 24.33 0.48 -3.69
N GLU A 171 25.42 1.23 -3.91
CA GLU A 171 26.18 1.87 -2.84
C GLU A 171 25.26 2.76 -1.97
N ARG A 172 25.47 2.73 -0.66
CA ARG A 172 24.69 3.50 0.33
C ARG A 172 25.19 4.94 0.39
N SER A 173 24.94 5.70 -0.70
CA SER A 173 25.27 7.12 -0.77
C SER A 173 24.16 7.89 -1.49
N GLU A 174 23.93 9.15 -1.06
CA GLU A 174 23.02 10.04 -1.78
C GLU A 174 23.49 10.34 -3.19
N GLU A 175 24.82 10.34 -3.43
CA GLU A 175 25.39 10.55 -4.75
C GLU A 175 24.97 9.44 -5.72
N ALA A 176 25.00 8.18 -5.27
CA ALA A 176 24.56 7.05 -6.08
C ALA A 176 23.06 7.13 -6.41
N LEU A 177 22.20 7.49 -5.44
CA LEU A 177 20.77 7.68 -5.67
C LEU A 177 20.50 8.77 -6.71
N ARG A 178 21.18 9.91 -6.59
CA ARG A 178 21.05 11.04 -7.53
C ARG A 178 21.60 10.71 -8.92
N LYS A 179 22.75 10.03 -8.99
CA LYS A 179 23.41 9.63 -10.25
C LYS A 179 22.48 8.81 -11.14
N TYR A 180 21.75 7.88 -10.56
CA TYR A 180 20.85 6.99 -11.29
C TYR A 180 19.37 7.43 -11.24
N ASN A 181 19.09 8.60 -10.66
CA ASN A 181 17.74 9.14 -10.51
C ASN A 181 16.74 8.10 -9.95
N LEU A 182 17.16 7.41 -8.89
CA LEU A 182 16.39 6.32 -8.31
C LEU A 182 15.39 6.87 -7.28
N PRO A 183 14.11 6.54 -7.43
CA PRO A 183 13.10 6.92 -6.46
C PRO A 183 13.24 6.03 -5.21
N VAL A 184 13.55 6.63 -4.08
CA VAL A 184 13.55 5.93 -2.78
C VAL A 184 12.22 6.09 -2.06
N ASP A 185 11.49 7.16 -2.33
CA ASP A 185 10.17 7.43 -1.78
C ASP A 185 9.06 6.79 -2.63
N LEU A 186 8.01 6.38 -1.96
CA LEU A 186 6.71 6.15 -2.58
C LEU A 186 5.83 7.36 -2.29
N SER A 187 4.90 7.68 -3.18
CA SER A 187 4.00 8.82 -3.03
C SER A 187 3.50 8.99 -1.60
N GLY A 188 3.75 10.16 -1.00
CA GLY A 188 3.29 10.52 0.34
C GLY A 188 4.27 10.25 1.49
N ASP A 189 5.37 9.53 1.25
CA ASP A 189 6.42 9.33 2.25
C ASP A 189 7.27 10.61 2.42
N ASP A 190 7.99 10.72 3.52
CA ASP A 190 9.01 11.75 3.71
C ASP A 190 10.32 11.28 3.09
N GLU A 191 10.73 11.93 2.01
CA GLU A 191 11.91 11.55 1.23
C GLU A 191 13.19 11.52 2.09
N GLN A 192 13.35 12.47 3.01
CA GLN A 192 14.55 12.53 3.85
C GLN A 192 14.60 11.39 4.86
N GLU A 193 13.47 11.03 5.46
CA GLU A 193 13.38 9.88 6.37
C GLU A 193 13.69 8.58 5.63
N VAL A 194 13.18 8.41 4.40
CA VAL A 194 13.41 7.20 3.59
C VAL A 194 14.87 7.11 3.13
N ILE A 195 15.47 8.21 2.69
CA ILE A 195 16.91 8.26 2.33
C ILE A 195 17.76 7.91 3.55
N ALA A 196 17.51 8.53 4.71
CA ALA A 196 18.27 8.23 5.93
C ALA A 196 18.20 6.74 6.30
N ALA A 197 17.01 6.15 6.26
CA ALA A 197 16.85 4.72 6.52
C ALA A 197 17.57 3.84 5.48
N PHE A 198 17.55 4.22 4.20
CA PHE A 198 18.29 3.50 3.15
C PHE A 198 19.80 3.53 3.40
N LEU A 199 20.35 4.66 3.80
CA LEU A 199 21.80 4.82 4.05
C LEU A 199 22.31 3.98 5.24
N GLU A 200 21.43 3.61 6.18
CA GLU A 200 21.74 2.74 7.34
C GLU A 200 21.75 1.24 6.99
N THR A 201 21.33 0.86 5.78
CA THR A 201 21.31 -0.54 5.35
C THR A 201 22.60 -0.91 4.63
N GLU A 202 22.77 -2.20 4.30
CA GLU A 202 23.89 -2.72 3.49
C GLU A 202 23.36 -3.39 2.23
N PRO A 203 24.05 -3.26 1.07
CA PRO A 203 23.70 -4.00 -0.13
C PRO A 203 24.08 -5.47 0.02
N LEU A 204 23.32 -6.35 -0.62
CA LEU A 204 23.60 -7.79 -0.63
C LEU A 204 24.76 -8.14 -1.60
N TYR A 205 24.90 -7.39 -2.68
CA TYR A 205 25.96 -7.55 -3.68
C TYR A 205 26.88 -6.33 -3.63
N GLU A 206 28.18 -6.56 -3.81
CA GLU A 206 29.20 -5.50 -3.79
C GLU A 206 29.04 -4.49 -4.95
N SER A 207 28.39 -4.90 -6.04
CA SER A 207 28.12 -4.05 -7.20
C SER A 207 26.97 -4.59 -8.05
N PHE A 208 26.47 -3.78 -8.98
CA PHE A 208 25.50 -4.22 -9.98
C PHE A 208 26.06 -5.30 -10.90
N GLU A 209 27.35 -5.20 -11.29
CA GLU A 209 28.05 -6.21 -12.05
C GLU A 209 28.08 -7.56 -11.33
N ALA A 210 28.41 -7.58 -10.05
CA ALA A 210 28.41 -8.80 -9.24
C ALA A 210 27.02 -9.45 -9.20
N PHE A 211 25.95 -8.64 -9.11
CA PHE A 211 24.57 -9.14 -9.22
C PHE A 211 24.27 -9.73 -10.61
N LEU A 212 24.68 -9.06 -11.71
CA LEU A 212 24.48 -9.57 -13.07
C LEU A 212 25.27 -10.85 -13.35
N ASP A 213 26.48 -10.98 -12.80
CA ASP A 213 27.26 -12.22 -12.90
C ASP A 213 26.58 -13.39 -12.21
N ASP A 214 25.98 -13.15 -11.05
CA ASP A 214 25.16 -14.16 -10.39
C ASP A 214 23.88 -14.53 -11.19
N CYS A 215 23.29 -13.57 -11.91
CA CYS A 215 22.20 -13.86 -12.85
C CYS A 215 22.62 -14.75 -14.02
N ARG A 216 23.84 -14.57 -14.54
CA ARG A 216 24.39 -15.38 -15.68
C ARG A 216 24.67 -16.82 -15.29
N ASN A 217 25.05 -17.07 -14.03
CA ASN A 217 25.45 -18.41 -13.56
C ASN A 217 24.27 -19.33 -13.21
N VAL A 218 23.04 -18.85 -13.29
CA VAL A 218 21.80 -19.60 -12.96
C VAL A 218 21.01 -20.01 -14.22
N SER A 219 21.62 -19.94 -15.40
CA SER A 219 20.98 -20.28 -16.68
C SER A 219 21.05 -21.77 -17.01
#